data_3aed86f5d1a1643bc20cc03a2e1a7752
#
_entry.id   3aed86f5d1a1643bc20cc03a2e1a7752
#
_cell.length_a   1.000
_cell.length_b   1.000
_cell.length_c   1.000
_cell.angle_alpha   90.00
_cell.angle_beta   90.00
_cell.angle_gamma   90.00
#
_symmetry.space_group_name_H-M   'P 1'
#
loop_
_entity.id
_entity.type
_entity.pdbx_description
1 polymer ?
#
loop_
_entity_poly.entity_id
_entity_poly.type
_entity_poly.pdbx_seq_one_letter_code
_entity_poly.pdbx_strand_id
1 'polypeptide(L)'
;IAGGDDALRNPAEGVEDDPNAGAADLKAKKVSQLDAVVGIAASGRTPYVIGALQLAKEVGALTIGLTSNPNSEISKIVDHPIEIDSGPELLAGSTSLKSGTVQKLVLNMISTIAMVRLGKTYGNLMVDLQVTNEKLQDRAIRIIEKATGAVRSESVRALNEANHEVKVAILMLLLNLEAKAARERLLASSNRIREALGH
;
A
#
# COMPACT_ATOMS: atom_id res chain seq x y z
N ILE A 1 -16.20 2.51 1.60
CA ILE A 1 -16.95 1.29 2.00
C ILE A 1 -18.41 1.68 2.11
N ALA A 2 -19.23 1.12 1.21
CA ALA A 2 -20.67 1.37 1.18
C ALA A 2 -21.32 1.02 2.53
N GLY A 3 -22.16 1.91 3.05
CA GLY A 3 -22.83 1.75 4.34
C GLY A 3 -22.01 2.17 5.56
N GLY A 4 -20.76 2.61 5.39
CA GLY A 4 -19.91 3.12 6.47
C GLY A 4 -19.54 2.09 7.53
N ASP A 5 -19.23 2.55 8.74
CA ASP A 5 -18.76 1.69 9.85
C ASP A 5 -19.85 0.70 10.32
N ASP A 6 -21.13 1.06 10.23
CA ASP A 6 -22.20 0.15 10.61
C ASP A 6 -22.28 -1.09 9.72
N ALA A 7 -22.00 -0.94 8.42
CA ALA A 7 -22.01 -2.06 7.47
C ALA A 7 -20.89 -3.09 7.70
N LEU A 8 -19.90 -2.78 8.53
CA LEU A 8 -18.88 -3.75 8.94
C LEU A 8 -19.44 -4.84 9.89
N ARG A 9 -20.55 -4.57 10.55
CA ARG A 9 -21.14 -5.44 11.58
C ARG A 9 -22.56 -5.84 11.29
N ASN A 10 -23.32 -4.98 10.61
CA ASN A 10 -24.73 -5.18 10.31
C ASN A 10 -24.92 -5.18 8.78
N PRO A 11 -25.69 -6.12 8.23
CA PRO A 11 -25.98 -6.10 6.80
C PRO A 11 -26.77 -4.81 6.45
N ALA A 12 -26.26 -4.07 5.47
CA ALA A 12 -26.90 -2.87 4.94
C ALA A 12 -27.31 -3.14 3.49
N GLU A 13 -28.57 -3.43 3.27
CA GLU A 13 -29.11 -3.71 1.93
C GLU A 13 -29.30 -2.41 1.12
N GLY A 14 -29.09 -2.47 -0.20
CA GLY A 14 -29.33 -1.37 -1.12
C GLY A 14 -28.30 -0.23 -1.09
N VAL A 15 -27.34 -0.24 -0.18
CA VAL A 15 -26.31 0.83 -0.08
C VAL A 15 -25.35 0.84 -1.28
N GLU A 16 -25.28 -0.25 -2.03
CA GLU A 16 -24.44 -0.36 -3.22
C GLU A 16 -25.10 0.22 -4.49
N ASP A 17 -26.39 0.49 -4.46
CA ASP A 17 -27.18 0.87 -5.63
C ASP A 17 -27.23 2.39 -5.87
N ASP A 18 -26.75 3.19 -4.92
CA ASP A 18 -26.75 4.65 -5.03
C ASP A 18 -25.37 5.21 -5.43
N PRO A 19 -25.19 5.68 -6.68
CA PRO A 19 -23.95 6.29 -7.12
C PRO A 19 -23.67 7.63 -6.43
N ASN A 20 -24.71 8.38 -6.00
CA ASN A 20 -24.51 9.64 -5.31
C ASN A 20 -23.95 9.43 -3.91
N ALA A 21 -24.37 8.35 -3.24
CA ALA A 21 -23.79 7.96 -1.95
C ALA A 21 -22.27 7.67 -2.08
N GLY A 22 -21.85 6.95 -3.12
CA GLY A 22 -20.45 6.69 -3.40
C GLY A 22 -19.64 7.97 -3.64
N ALA A 23 -20.16 8.89 -4.42
CA ALA A 23 -19.56 10.19 -4.64
C ALA A 23 -19.49 11.04 -3.36
N ALA A 24 -20.57 11.07 -2.56
CA ALA A 24 -20.63 11.81 -1.32
C ALA A 24 -19.61 11.30 -0.27
N ASP A 25 -19.53 9.99 -0.11
CA ASP A 25 -18.58 9.36 0.81
C ASP A 25 -17.13 9.64 0.42
N LEU A 26 -16.82 9.58 -0.87
CA LEU A 26 -15.48 9.93 -1.35
C LEU A 26 -15.18 11.42 -1.16
N LYS A 27 -16.14 12.30 -1.43
CA LYS A 27 -16.02 13.75 -1.20
C LYS A 27 -15.74 14.06 0.27
N ALA A 28 -16.39 13.35 1.19
CA ALA A 28 -16.16 13.49 2.63
C ALA A 28 -14.70 13.17 3.04
N LYS A 29 -14.00 12.32 2.27
CA LYS A 29 -12.56 12.03 2.44
C LYS A 29 -11.64 13.12 1.89
N LYS A 30 -12.19 14.17 1.27
CA LYS A 30 -11.44 15.31 0.69
C LYS A 30 -10.42 14.87 -0.36
N VAL A 31 -10.78 13.89 -1.17
CA VAL A 31 -9.91 13.40 -2.26
C VAL A 31 -9.54 14.53 -3.22
N SER A 32 -8.32 14.51 -3.71
CA SER A 32 -7.70 15.52 -4.57
C SER A 32 -6.89 14.88 -5.70
N GLN A 33 -6.33 15.69 -6.57
CA GLN A 33 -5.43 15.27 -7.65
C GLN A 33 -4.13 14.57 -7.16
N LEU A 34 -3.82 14.62 -5.87
CA LEU A 34 -2.65 13.96 -5.27
C LEU A 34 -2.96 12.54 -4.79
N ASP A 35 -4.21 12.11 -4.93
CA ASP A 35 -4.69 10.83 -4.43
C ASP A 35 -4.86 9.82 -5.55
N ALA A 36 -4.88 8.54 -5.16
CA ALA A 36 -5.29 7.43 -6.01
C ALA A 36 -6.50 6.72 -5.41
N VAL A 37 -7.51 6.47 -6.21
CA VAL A 37 -8.74 5.81 -5.80
C VAL A 37 -8.86 4.47 -6.49
N VAL A 38 -8.98 3.41 -5.70
CA VAL A 38 -9.19 2.04 -6.19
C VAL A 38 -10.65 1.66 -5.97
N GLY A 39 -11.43 1.61 -7.05
CA GLY A 39 -12.79 1.10 -7.04
C GLY A 39 -12.81 -0.42 -7.22
N ILE A 40 -13.43 -1.13 -6.29
CA ILE A 40 -13.44 -2.58 -6.24
C ILE A 40 -14.87 -3.08 -6.31
N ALA A 41 -15.19 -3.80 -7.38
CA ALA A 41 -16.45 -4.52 -7.51
C ALA A 41 -16.24 -5.77 -8.39
N ALA A 42 -16.55 -6.93 -7.87
CA ALA A 42 -16.38 -8.18 -8.61
C ALA A 42 -17.18 -8.17 -9.93
N SER A 43 -18.40 -7.65 -9.89
CA SER A 43 -19.27 -7.49 -11.09
C SER A 43 -18.77 -6.44 -12.07
N GLY A 44 -18.03 -5.44 -11.56
CA GLY A 44 -17.60 -4.27 -12.32
C GLY A 44 -18.72 -3.30 -12.71
N ARG A 45 -19.90 -3.37 -12.08
CA ARG A 45 -21.07 -2.55 -12.39
C ARG A 45 -21.79 -1.94 -11.17
N THR A 46 -21.21 -2.05 -9.98
CA THR A 46 -21.80 -1.52 -8.72
C THR A 46 -21.93 -0.01 -8.79
N PRO A 47 -23.16 0.57 -8.75
CA PRO A 47 -23.39 2.00 -8.94
C PRO A 47 -22.62 2.89 -7.94
N TYR A 48 -22.61 2.52 -6.67
CA TYR A 48 -21.83 3.21 -5.63
C TYR A 48 -20.35 3.38 -6.02
N VAL A 49 -19.71 2.31 -6.52
CA VAL A 49 -18.30 2.34 -6.94
C VAL A 49 -18.11 3.21 -8.17
N ILE A 50 -19.03 3.13 -9.13
CA ILE A 50 -19.02 3.97 -10.33
C ILE A 50 -19.10 5.45 -9.96
N GLY A 51 -20.05 5.84 -9.09
CA GLY A 51 -20.19 7.21 -8.64
C GLY A 51 -18.97 7.75 -7.91
N ALA A 52 -18.34 6.94 -7.05
CA ALA A 52 -17.09 7.30 -6.39
C ALA A 52 -15.94 7.51 -7.39
N LEU A 53 -15.79 6.62 -8.37
CA LEU A 53 -14.74 6.72 -9.39
C LEU A 53 -14.94 7.90 -10.35
N GLN A 54 -16.19 8.23 -10.70
CA GLN A 54 -16.50 9.42 -11.49
C GLN A 54 -16.08 10.69 -10.78
N LEU A 55 -16.46 10.83 -9.50
CA LEU A 55 -16.00 11.97 -8.68
C LEU A 55 -14.46 12.01 -8.58
N ALA A 56 -13.81 10.87 -8.36
CA ALA A 56 -12.35 10.82 -8.31
C ALA A 56 -11.72 11.36 -9.59
N LYS A 57 -12.27 11.00 -10.74
CA LYS A 57 -11.81 11.48 -12.04
C LYS A 57 -12.06 12.97 -12.23
N GLU A 58 -13.22 13.48 -11.82
CA GLU A 58 -13.56 14.91 -11.88
C GLU A 58 -12.59 15.78 -11.09
N VAL A 59 -12.15 15.32 -9.93
CA VAL A 59 -11.15 16.06 -9.10
C VAL A 59 -9.70 15.83 -9.53
N GLY A 60 -9.47 15.03 -10.56
CA GLY A 60 -8.14 14.73 -11.12
C GLY A 60 -7.33 13.69 -10.35
N ALA A 61 -7.95 12.91 -9.48
CA ALA A 61 -7.30 11.80 -8.80
C ALA A 61 -7.06 10.64 -9.79
N LEU A 62 -5.98 9.86 -9.55
CA LEU A 62 -5.72 8.64 -10.32
C LEU A 62 -6.79 7.60 -10.01
N THR A 63 -7.42 7.03 -11.05
CA THR A 63 -8.49 6.05 -10.88
C THR A 63 -8.06 4.66 -11.33
N ILE A 64 -8.30 3.67 -10.46
CA ILE A 64 -8.01 2.26 -10.70
C ILE A 64 -9.29 1.46 -10.48
N GLY A 65 -9.66 0.61 -11.42
CA GLY A 65 -10.82 -0.28 -11.31
C GLY A 65 -10.38 -1.73 -11.15
N LEU A 66 -10.81 -2.40 -10.09
CA LEU A 66 -10.53 -3.83 -9.88
C LEU A 66 -11.83 -4.62 -10.00
N THR A 67 -11.89 -5.48 -11.01
CA THR A 67 -13.09 -6.27 -11.33
C THR A 67 -12.74 -7.73 -11.65
N SER A 68 -13.71 -8.61 -11.51
CA SER A 68 -13.58 -10.02 -11.92
C SER A 68 -14.27 -10.32 -13.27
N ASN A 69 -14.75 -9.28 -13.95
CA ASN A 69 -15.40 -9.42 -15.25
C ASN A 69 -14.71 -8.50 -16.27
N PRO A 70 -14.28 -9.02 -17.40
CA PRO A 70 -13.68 -8.23 -18.48
C PRO A 70 -14.68 -7.28 -19.12
N ASN A 71 -14.17 -6.16 -19.64
CA ASN A 71 -14.96 -5.12 -20.33
C ASN A 71 -16.12 -4.54 -19.50
N SER A 72 -15.95 -4.48 -18.18
CA SER A 72 -16.96 -4.00 -17.26
C SER A 72 -17.20 -2.48 -17.38
N GLU A 73 -18.28 -1.99 -16.77
CA GLU A 73 -18.58 -0.55 -16.75
C GLU A 73 -17.49 0.25 -16.01
N ILE A 74 -17.01 -0.28 -14.90
CA ILE A 74 -15.90 0.32 -14.15
C ILE A 74 -14.65 0.42 -15.03
N SER A 75 -14.32 -0.63 -15.77
CA SER A 75 -13.12 -0.68 -16.62
C SER A 75 -13.10 0.41 -17.71
N LYS A 76 -14.27 0.85 -18.17
CA LYS A 76 -14.41 1.87 -19.22
C LYS A 76 -14.20 3.31 -18.72
N ILE A 77 -14.35 3.55 -17.43
CA ILE A 77 -14.32 4.90 -16.86
C ILE A 77 -13.03 5.23 -16.11
N VAL A 78 -12.21 4.24 -15.77
CA VAL A 78 -10.98 4.41 -15.00
C VAL A 78 -9.74 4.60 -15.88
N ASP A 79 -8.67 5.15 -15.31
CA ASP A 79 -7.39 5.29 -16.00
C ASP A 79 -6.65 3.94 -16.10
N HIS A 80 -6.77 3.10 -15.06
CA HIS A 80 -6.13 1.78 -15.00
C HIS A 80 -7.14 0.67 -14.63
N PRO A 81 -7.71 -0.02 -15.60
CA PRO A 81 -8.51 -1.20 -15.33
C PRO A 81 -7.63 -2.40 -14.98
N ILE A 82 -7.99 -3.10 -13.91
CA ILE A 82 -7.43 -4.40 -13.52
C ILE A 82 -8.57 -5.41 -13.58
N GLU A 83 -8.60 -6.17 -14.66
CA GLU A 83 -9.63 -7.16 -14.93
C GLU A 83 -9.06 -8.55 -14.73
N ILE A 84 -9.62 -9.32 -13.80
CA ILE A 84 -9.12 -10.66 -13.51
C ILE A 84 -10.26 -11.66 -13.58
N ASP A 85 -10.30 -12.41 -14.65
CA ASP A 85 -11.22 -13.53 -14.78
C ASP A 85 -10.84 -14.64 -13.80
N SER A 86 -11.56 -14.70 -12.68
CA SER A 86 -11.39 -15.74 -11.67
C SER A 86 -12.14 -17.04 -12.01
N GLY A 87 -12.88 -17.04 -13.10
CA GLY A 87 -13.80 -18.09 -13.48
C GLY A 87 -15.00 -18.22 -12.53
N PRO A 88 -15.90 -19.19 -12.79
CA PRO A 88 -17.11 -19.37 -11.97
C PRO A 88 -16.79 -19.75 -10.54
N GLU A 89 -17.53 -19.18 -9.59
CA GLU A 89 -17.42 -19.55 -8.18
C GLU A 89 -18.00 -20.95 -7.91
N LEU A 90 -17.51 -21.62 -6.87
CA LEU A 90 -18.06 -22.91 -6.43
C LEU A 90 -19.54 -22.78 -6.03
N LEU A 91 -19.89 -21.67 -5.37
CA LEU A 91 -21.26 -21.30 -5.09
C LEU A 91 -21.69 -20.22 -6.08
N ALA A 92 -22.56 -20.57 -7.01
CA ALA A 92 -23.06 -19.65 -8.03
C ALA A 92 -23.66 -18.38 -7.40
N GLY A 93 -23.21 -17.21 -7.89
CA GLY A 93 -23.63 -15.91 -7.37
C GLY A 93 -22.81 -15.38 -6.20
N SER A 94 -21.97 -16.18 -5.55
CA SER A 94 -21.02 -15.69 -4.55
C SER A 94 -19.85 -14.99 -5.22
N THR A 95 -19.30 -13.94 -4.56
CA THR A 95 -18.08 -13.25 -4.98
C THR A 95 -17.02 -13.25 -3.87
N SER A 96 -17.22 -14.09 -2.85
CA SER A 96 -16.41 -14.10 -1.63
C SER A 96 -15.28 -15.14 -1.63
N LEU A 97 -15.25 -16.03 -2.61
CA LEU A 97 -14.30 -17.14 -2.68
C LEU A 97 -13.11 -16.79 -3.57
N LYS A 98 -13.17 -17.13 -4.87
CA LYS A 98 -12.08 -16.86 -5.81
C LYS A 98 -11.91 -15.36 -6.05
N SER A 99 -13.00 -14.65 -6.32
CA SER A 99 -12.97 -13.21 -6.56
C SER A 99 -12.41 -12.44 -5.35
N GLY A 100 -12.90 -12.72 -4.14
CA GLY A 100 -12.37 -12.13 -2.91
C GLY A 100 -10.88 -12.44 -2.70
N THR A 101 -10.44 -13.66 -2.98
CA THR A 101 -9.03 -14.05 -2.90
C THR A 101 -8.17 -13.25 -3.88
N VAL A 102 -8.62 -13.13 -5.12
CA VAL A 102 -7.93 -12.35 -6.17
C VAL A 102 -7.85 -10.87 -5.79
N GLN A 103 -8.94 -10.28 -5.31
CA GLN A 103 -8.94 -8.89 -4.85
C GLN A 103 -7.89 -8.66 -3.75
N LYS A 104 -7.82 -9.55 -2.77
CA LYS A 104 -6.80 -9.50 -1.72
C LYS A 104 -5.37 -9.58 -2.29
N LEU A 105 -5.12 -10.46 -3.26
CA LEU A 105 -3.80 -10.57 -3.89
C LEU A 105 -3.41 -9.29 -4.64
N VAL A 106 -4.33 -8.70 -5.39
CA VAL A 106 -4.08 -7.45 -6.13
C VAL A 106 -3.80 -6.29 -5.17
N LEU A 107 -4.59 -6.14 -4.11
CA LEU A 107 -4.37 -5.11 -3.11
C LEU A 107 -3.01 -5.27 -2.40
N ASN A 108 -2.60 -6.50 -2.11
CA ASN A 108 -1.28 -6.79 -1.57
C ASN A 108 -0.17 -6.42 -2.57
N MET A 109 -0.34 -6.69 -3.87
CA MET A 109 0.62 -6.29 -4.90
C MET A 109 0.72 -4.77 -4.99
N ILE A 110 -0.40 -4.06 -5.07
CA ILE A 110 -0.43 -2.59 -5.14
C ILE A 110 0.30 -1.99 -3.93
N SER A 111 -0.08 -2.38 -2.72
CA SER A 111 0.52 -1.84 -1.50
C SER A 111 2.00 -2.19 -1.39
N THR A 112 2.39 -3.43 -1.68
CA THR A 112 3.79 -3.86 -1.62
C THR A 112 4.65 -3.12 -2.63
N ILE A 113 4.20 -3.02 -3.90
CA ILE A 113 4.95 -2.32 -4.93
C ILE A 113 5.06 -0.82 -4.61
N ALA A 114 4.00 -0.20 -4.09
CA ALA A 114 4.03 1.19 -3.64
C ALA A 114 5.09 1.40 -2.56
N MET A 115 5.14 0.53 -1.54
CA MET A 115 6.14 0.62 -0.47
C MET A 115 7.57 0.38 -0.98
N VAL A 116 7.77 -0.55 -1.92
CA VAL A 116 9.07 -0.74 -2.58
C VAL A 116 9.49 0.51 -3.34
N ARG A 117 8.57 1.10 -4.12
CA ARG A 117 8.82 2.34 -4.87
C ARG A 117 9.12 3.53 -3.98
N LEU A 118 8.53 3.59 -2.80
CA LEU A 118 8.81 4.61 -1.79
C LEU A 118 10.13 4.39 -1.03
N GLY A 119 10.92 3.37 -1.39
CA GLY A 119 12.21 3.09 -0.75
C GLY A 119 12.10 2.53 0.67
N LYS A 120 10.98 1.87 0.99
CA LYS A 120 10.78 1.24 2.31
C LYS A 120 11.40 -0.15 2.42
N THR A 121 12.08 -0.59 1.36
CA THR A 121 12.78 -1.88 1.31
C THR A 121 14.22 -1.72 0.86
N TYR A 122 15.06 -2.67 1.29
CA TYR A 122 16.41 -2.87 0.80
C TYR A 122 16.61 -4.37 0.52
N GLY A 123 16.77 -4.74 -0.75
CA GLY A 123 16.61 -6.12 -1.17
C GLY A 123 15.21 -6.64 -0.83
N ASN A 124 15.14 -7.74 -0.11
CA ASN A 124 13.90 -8.31 0.43
C ASN A 124 13.62 -7.94 1.89
N LEU A 125 14.36 -6.97 2.44
CA LEU A 125 14.23 -6.53 3.83
C LEU A 125 13.35 -5.29 3.91
N MET A 126 12.37 -5.30 4.83
CA MET A 126 11.58 -4.12 5.17
C MET A 126 12.38 -3.25 6.15
N VAL A 127 12.99 -2.17 5.66
CA VAL A 127 13.93 -1.34 6.42
C VAL A 127 13.32 -0.09 7.05
N ASP A 128 12.04 0.16 6.84
CA ASP A 128 11.34 1.36 7.30
C ASP A 128 10.31 1.01 8.38
N LEU A 129 10.76 0.28 9.40
CA LEU A 129 9.90 -0.09 10.54
C LEU A 129 10.11 0.90 11.70
N GLN A 130 9.04 1.13 12.46
CA GLN A 130 9.09 1.90 13.71
C GLN A 130 9.41 0.95 14.87
N VAL A 131 10.44 1.27 15.65
CA VAL A 131 10.89 0.46 16.79
C VAL A 131 10.14 0.91 18.04
N THR A 132 8.95 0.36 18.27
CA THR A 132 8.07 0.77 19.37
C THR A 132 8.03 -0.21 20.54
N ASN A 133 8.63 -1.38 20.42
CA ASN A 133 8.71 -2.39 21.48
C ASN A 133 9.92 -3.32 21.28
N GLU A 134 10.21 -4.17 22.28
CA GLU A 134 11.36 -5.08 22.27
C GLU A 134 11.36 -6.05 21.07
N LYS A 135 10.21 -6.58 20.68
CA LYS A 135 10.09 -7.46 19.51
C LYS A 135 10.47 -6.74 18.21
N LEU A 136 10.07 -5.49 18.05
CA LEU A 136 10.41 -4.69 16.87
C LEU A 136 11.87 -4.24 16.93
N GLN A 137 12.43 -4.01 18.11
CA GLN A 137 13.86 -3.73 18.30
C GLN A 137 14.71 -4.93 17.86
N ASP A 138 14.41 -6.13 18.34
CA ASP A 138 15.12 -7.34 17.93
C ASP A 138 15.00 -7.59 16.41
N ARG A 139 13.81 -7.33 15.84
CA ARG A 139 13.61 -7.39 14.39
C ARG A 139 14.48 -6.38 13.63
N ALA A 140 14.56 -5.14 14.11
CA ALA A 140 15.41 -4.10 13.53
C ALA A 140 16.88 -4.49 13.53
N ILE A 141 17.39 -5.03 14.64
CA ILE A 141 18.76 -5.51 14.75
C ILE A 141 19.02 -6.62 13.73
N ARG A 142 18.16 -7.62 13.64
CA ARG A 142 18.30 -8.71 12.63
C ARG A 142 18.26 -8.20 11.18
N ILE A 143 17.51 -7.15 10.92
CA ILE A 143 17.48 -6.53 9.57
C ILE A 143 18.82 -5.86 9.30
N ILE A 144 19.39 -5.14 10.26
CA ILE A 144 20.71 -4.51 10.12
C ILE A 144 21.79 -5.57 9.93
N GLU A 145 21.83 -6.63 10.75
CA GLU A 145 22.74 -7.77 10.60
C GLU A 145 22.69 -8.35 9.17
N LYS A 146 21.47 -8.62 8.65
CA LYS A 146 21.26 -9.17 7.30
C LYS A 146 21.64 -8.20 6.17
N ALA A 147 21.39 -6.91 6.37
CA ALA A 147 21.67 -5.89 5.36
C ALA A 147 23.15 -5.56 5.23
N THR A 148 23.91 -5.66 6.34
CA THR A 148 25.30 -5.16 6.44
C THR A 148 26.32 -6.27 6.61
N GLY A 149 25.92 -7.44 7.12
CA GLY A 149 26.84 -8.49 7.55
C GLY A 149 27.51 -8.22 8.90
N ALA A 150 27.17 -7.13 9.57
CA ALA A 150 27.74 -6.76 10.87
C ALA A 150 27.29 -7.71 11.99
N VAL A 151 28.12 -7.86 13.01
CA VAL A 151 27.79 -8.65 14.20
C VAL A 151 26.72 -7.92 15.06
N ARG A 152 26.03 -8.68 15.91
CA ARG A 152 24.90 -8.16 16.70
C ARG A 152 25.27 -6.95 17.57
N SER A 153 26.43 -6.96 18.22
CA SER A 153 26.88 -5.84 19.06
C SER A 153 27.05 -4.53 18.29
N GLU A 154 27.57 -4.61 17.06
CA GLU A 154 27.72 -3.45 16.17
C GLU A 154 26.36 -2.97 15.67
N SER A 155 25.47 -3.90 15.31
CA SER A 155 24.11 -3.59 14.86
C SER A 155 23.28 -2.92 15.95
N VAL A 156 23.39 -3.35 17.21
CA VAL A 156 22.76 -2.71 18.38
C VAL A 156 23.31 -1.31 18.58
N ARG A 157 24.64 -1.14 18.55
CA ARG A 157 25.28 0.17 18.70
C ARG A 157 24.79 1.13 17.60
N ALA A 158 24.88 0.71 16.35
CA ALA A 158 24.45 1.54 15.21
C ALA A 158 22.97 1.93 15.28
N LEU A 159 22.08 1.00 15.67
CA LEU A 159 20.66 1.30 15.84
C LEU A 159 20.42 2.35 16.93
N ASN A 160 21.13 2.26 18.06
CA ASN A 160 21.02 3.23 19.15
C ASN A 160 21.57 4.62 18.74
N GLU A 161 22.74 4.66 18.12
CA GLU A 161 23.35 5.91 17.61
C GLU A 161 22.50 6.54 16.50
N ALA A 162 21.80 5.73 15.70
CA ALA A 162 20.85 6.18 14.68
C ALA A 162 19.49 6.62 15.25
N ASN A 163 19.31 6.65 16.57
CA ASN A 163 18.01 6.96 17.20
C ASN A 163 16.88 6.05 16.70
N HIS A 164 17.14 4.75 16.62
CA HIS A 164 16.24 3.69 16.12
C HIS A 164 15.82 3.80 14.64
N GLU A 165 16.50 4.63 13.86
CA GLU A 165 16.30 4.69 12.40
C GLU A 165 17.11 3.61 11.68
N VAL A 166 16.46 2.51 11.31
CA VAL A 166 17.11 1.32 10.71
C VAL A 166 17.88 1.66 9.43
N LYS A 167 17.34 2.49 8.55
CA LYS A 167 18.00 2.90 7.31
C LYS A 167 19.29 3.67 7.58
N VAL A 168 19.26 4.56 8.57
CA VAL A 168 20.44 5.33 8.99
C VAL A 168 21.50 4.39 9.55
N ALA A 169 21.13 3.46 10.45
CA ALA A 169 22.05 2.47 11.02
C ALA A 169 22.70 1.60 9.94
N ILE A 170 21.95 1.20 8.91
CA ILE A 170 22.50 0.44 7.77
C ILE A 170 23.54 1.27 7.02
N LEU A 171 23.26 2.54 6.71
CA LEU A 171 24.20 3.41 6.02
C LEU A 171 25.45 3.74 6.85
N MET A 172 25.29 3.91 8.16
CA MET A 172 26.44 4.09 9.08
C MET A 172 27.42 2.95 8.94
N LEU A 173 26.93 1.70 8.98
CA LEU A 173 27.76 0.51 8.91
C LEU A 173 28.35 0.26 7.52
N LEU A 174 27.56 0.43 6.45
CA LEU A 174 28.02 0.17 5.08
C LEU A 174 29.00 1.21 4.55
N LEU A 175 28.85 2.48 4.99
CA LEU A 175 29.66 3.60 4.51
C LEU A 175 30.67 4.12 5.54
N ASN A 176 30.70 3.53 6.73
CA ASN A 176 31.48 3.99 7.87
C ASN A 176 31.26 5.48 8.17
N LEU A 177 30.00 5.89 8.29
CA LEU A 177 29.59 7.27 8.55
C LEU A 177 29.03 7.41 9.96
N GLU A 178 29.17 8.62 10.50
CA GLU A 178 28.42 9.05 11.67
C GLU A 178 26.92 9.19 11.37
N ALA A 179 26.05 9.05 12.38
CA ALA A 179 24.59 9.06 12.22
C ALA A 179 24.07 10.31 11.49
N LYS A 180 24.63 11.49 11.77
CA LYS A 180 24.26 12.75 11.11
C LYS A 180 24.56 12.70 9.62
N ALA A 181 25.76 12.33 9.23
CA ALA A 181 26.17 12.25 7.82
C ALA A 181 25.37 11.17 7.06
N ALA A 182 25.11 10.02 7.69
CA ALA A 182 24.29 8.97 7.12
C ALA A 182 22.84 9.43 6.86
N ARG A 183 22.26 10.20 7.81
CA ARG A 183 20.91 10.76 7.66
C ARG A 183 20.86 11.81 6.54
N GLU A 184 21.82 12.72 6.48
CA GLU A 184 21.91 13.73 5.42
C GLU A 184 22.01 13.06 4.05
N ARG A 185 22.83 12.03 3.92
CA ARG A 185 23.00 11.26 2.70
C ARG A 185 21.71 10.51 2.29
N LEU A 186 21.01 9.93 3.27
CA LEU A 186 19.73 9.26 3.03
C LEU A 186 18.67 10.23 2.52
N LEU A 187 18.56 11.42 3.12
CA LEU A 187 17.65 12.47 2.70
C LEU A 187 17.96 12.97 1.29
N ALA A 188 19.24 13.21 0.96
CA ALA A 188 19.67 13.59 -0.38
C ALA A 188 19.37 12.53 -1.45
N SER A 189 19.14 11.28 -1.04
CA SER A 189 18.84 10.13 -1.90
C SER A 189 17.36 9.72 -1.82
N SER A 190 16.46 10.67 -1.60
CA SER A 190 15.00 10.43 -1.53
C SER A 190 14.61 9.30 -0.55
N ASN A 191 15.32 9.15 0.55
CA ASN A 191 15.17 8.09 1.55
C ASN A 191 15.35 6.66 1.01
N ARG A 192 16.13 6.48 -0.05
CA ARG A 192 16.43 5.18 -0.66
C ARG A 192 17.85 4.75 -0.40
N ILE A 193 18.03 3.62 0.28
CA ILE A 193 19.36 3.09 0.63
C ILE A 193 20.22 2.84 -0.61
N ARG A 194 19.67 2.24 -1.68
CA ARG A 194 20.43 1.97 -2.91
C ARG A 194 21.02 3.24 -3.51
N GLU A 195 20.21 4.27 -3.66
CA GLU A 195 20.64 5.56 -4.18
C GLU A 195 21.69 6.22 -3.25
N ALA A 196 21.51 6.08 -1.93
CA ALA A 196 22.49 6.57 -0.96
C ALA A 196 23.82 5.82 -1.03
N LEU A 197 23.84 4.57 -1.48
CA LEU A 197 25.05 3.76 -1.71
C LEU A 197 25.70 4.06 -3.07
N GLY A 198 25.01 4.77 -3.98
CA GLY A 198 25.53 5.08 -5.32
C GLY A 198 25.21 4.01 -6.38
N HIS A 199 24.12 3.23 -6.17
CA HIS A 199 23.69 2.16 -7.08
C HIS A 199 22.34 2.49 -7.73
#